data_df50c5d19f05d122373e5674ee5f04a8
#
_entry.id   df50c5d19f05d122373e5674ee5f04a8
#
_cell.length_a   1.000
_cell.length_b   1.000
_cell.length_c   1.000
_cell.angle_alpha   90.00
_cell.angle_beta   90.00
_cell.angle_gamma   90.00
#
_symmetry.space_group_name_H-M   'P 1'
#
loop_
_entity.id
_entity.type
_entity.pdbx_description
1 polymer ?
#
loop_
_entity_poly.entity_id
_entity_poly.type
_entity_poly.pdbx_seq_one_letter_code
_entity_poly.pdbx_strand_id
1 'polypeptide(L)'
;LKKAVVEKLVKANYYMGEVYQKQGDNDSSQKYFKKYLDSGEADSYELMNMGQAQMDNGNYDTAIIYFQNALELESVPNKQQITKAMIIAYEYSGDFATAKSKMEEYMKDYPDDEDAAREYQFLETR
;
A
#
# COMPACT_ATOMS: atom_id res chain seq x y z
N LEU A 1 24.90 19.27 -5.15
CA LEU A 1 24.71 19.59 -3.73
C LEU A 1 23.28 19.99 -3.40
N LYS A 2 22.70 20.93 -4.16
CA LYS A 2 21.31 21.35 -3.95
C LYS A 2 20.32 20.21 -4.13
N LYS A 3 20.54 19.37 -5.15
CA LYS A 3 19.69 18.22 -5.44
C LYS A 3 19.69 17.23 -4.25
N ALA A 4 20.88 16.90 -3.73
CA ALA A 4 21.01 16.00 -2.60
C ALA A 4 20.33 16.54 -1.33
N VAL A 5 20.43 17.85 -1.09
CA VAL A 5 19.77 18.50 0.04
C VAL A 5 18.26 18.45 -0.12
N VAL A 6 17.74 18.75 -1.32
CA VAL A 6 16.30 18.70 -1.60
C VAL A 6 15.77 17.27 -1.42
N GLU A 7 16.48 16.27 -1.92
CA GLU A 7 16.10 14.86 -1.75
C GLU A 7 16.01 14.46 -0.28
N LYS A 8 16.95 14.90 0.54
CA LYS A 8 16.93 14.65 1.99
C LYS A 8 15.75 15.32 2.67
N LEU A 9 15.44 16.55 2.29
CA LEU A 9 14.30 17.30 2.84
C LEU A 9 12.97 16.64 2.45
N VAL A 10 12.87 16.17 1.20
CA VAL A 10 11.68 15.46 0.73
C VAL A 10 11.52 14.15 1.51
N LYS A 11 12.59 13.37 1.65
CA LYS A 11 12.54 12.09 2.37
C LYS A 11 12.26 12.27 3.86
N ALA A 12 12.58 13.42 4.44
CA ALA A 12 12.24 13.72 5.82
C ALA A 12 10.73 13.62 6.07
N ASN A 13 9.89 13.90 5.06
CA ASN A 13 8.44 13.73 5.18
C ASN A 13 8.05 12.28 5.44
N TYR A 14 8.72 11.34 4.79
CA TYR A 14 8.51 9.92 5.02
C TYR A 14 8.83 9.54 6.47
N TYR A 15 9.99 9.95 6.97
CA TYR A 15 10.40 9.65 8.34
C TYR A 15 9.50 10.31 9.37
N MET A 16 9.05 11.54 9.12
CA MET A 16 8.08 12.22 10.00
C MET A 16 6.76 11.46 10.04
N GLY A 17 6.29 10.98 8.88
CA GLY A 17 5.10 10.15 8.81
C GLY A 17 5.22 8.90 9.68
N GLU A 18 6.37 8.21 9.62
CA GLU A 18 6.65 7.03 10.43
C GLU A 18 6.68 7.35 11.94
N VAL A 19 7.32 8.45 12.31
CA VAL A 19 7.41 8.87 13.72
C VAL A 19 6.02 9.14 14.30
N TYR A 20 5.20 9.90 13.59
CA TYR A 20 3.83 10.19 14.05
C TYR A 20 2.97 8.93 14.09
N GLN A 21 3.16 8.01 13.15
CA GLN A 21 2.47 6.70 13.16
C GLN A 21 2.78 5.95 14.46
N LYS A 22 4.04 5.90 14.85
CA LYS A 22 4.47 5.23 16.08
C LYS A 22 3.93 5.90 17.33
N GLN A 23 3.71 7.22 17.27
CA GLN A 23 3.14 7.99 18.38
C GLN A 23 1.61 7.89 18.44
N GLY A 24 0.98 7.29 17.45
CA GLY A 24 -0.48 7.20 17.35
C GLY A 24 -1.14 8.48 16.84
N ASP A 25 -0.37 9.45 16.36
CA ASP A 25 -0.89 10.69 15.77
C ASP A 25 -1.13 10.46 14.27
N ASN A 26 -2.29 9.87 13.96
CA ASN A 26 -2.62 9.46 12.61
C ASN A 26 -2.79 10.64 11.66
N ASP A 27 -3.35 11.75 12.14
CA ASP A 27 -3.58 12.93 11.31
C ASP A 27 -2.26 13.53 10.83
N SER A 28 -1.29 13.68 11.73
CA SER A 28 0.04 14.18 11.37
C SER A 28 0.77 13.20 10.47
N SER A 29 0.68 11.91 10.76
CA SER A 29 1.28 10.87 9.94
C SER A 29 0.77 10.93 8.49
N GLN A 30 -0.54 11.01 8.31
CA GLN A 30 -1.15 11.11 6.98
C GLN A 30 -0.70 12.36 6.24
N LYS A 31 -0.59 13.49 6.94
CA LYS A 31 -0.13 14.76 6.36
C LYS A 31 1.26 14.62 5.75
N TYR A 32 2.19 14.04 6.49
CA TYR A 32 3.58 13.90 6.03
C TYR A 32 3.72 12.82 4.95
N PHE A 33 3.02 11.70 5.09
CA PHE A 33 3.01 10.68 4.05
C PHE A 33 2.43 11.22 2.73
N LYS A 34 1.37 12.03 2.79
CA LYS A 34 0.80 12.64 1.60
C LYS A 34 1.79 13.58 0.92
N LYS A 35 2.53 14.37 1.68
CA LYS A 35 3.59 15.23 1.13
C LYS A 35 4.63 14.38 0.40
N TYR A 36 5.01 13.25 0.96
CA TYR A 36 5.97 12.35 0.34
C TYR A 36 5.43 11.71 -0.94
N LEU A 37 4.18 11.26 -0.91
CA LEU A 37 3.51 10.75 -2.10
C LEU A 37 3.50 11.81 -3.23
N ASP A 38 3.11 13.03 -2.89
CA ASP A 38 2.97 14.12 -3.86
C ASP A 38 4.32 14.55 -4.45
N SER A 39 5.43 14.28 -3.77
CA SER A 39 6.78 14.59 -4.26
C SER A 39 7.19 13.71 -5.44
N GLY A 40 6.57 12.52 -5.60
CA GLY A 40 6.93 11.56 -6.62
C GLY A 40 8.23 10.78 -6.33
N GLU A 41 8.83 10.96 -5.15
CA GLU A 41 10.11 10.33 -4.79
C GLU A 41 9.95 8.97 -4.10
N ALA A 42 8.73 8.60 -3.71
CA ALA A 42 8.50 7.35 -2.98
C ALA A 42 8.71 6.14 -3.89
N ASP A 43 9.49 5.16 -3.41
CA ASP A 43 9.65 3.88 -4.11
C ASP A 43 8.53 2.90 -3.70
N SER A 44 8.51 1.72 -4.34
CA SER A 44 7.46 0.74 -4.10
C SER A 44 7.46 0.18 -2.67
N TYR A 45 8.62 0.10 -2.03
CA TYR A 45 8.71 -0.35 -0.64
C TYR A 45 8.16 0.70 0.32
N GLU A 46 8.52 1.96 0.10
CA GLU A 46 8.03 3.06 0.91
C GLU A 46 6.51 3.21 0.78
N LEU A 47 5.99 3.15 -0.43
CA LEU A 47 4.54 3.22 -0.67
C LEU A 47 3.81 2.03 -0.04
N MET A 48 4.40 0.84 -0.07
CA MET A 48 3.84 -0.31 0.61
C MET A 48 3.76 -0.08 2.13
N ASN A 49 4.84 0.45 2.72
CA ASN A 49 4.87 0.76 4.16
C ASN A 49 3.84 1.82 4.53
N MET A 50 3.69 2.86 3.69
CA MET A 50 2.69 3.90 3.90
C MET A 50 1.27 3.32 3.82
N GLY A 51 1.03 2.45 2.86
CA GLY A 51 -0.25 1.75 2.72
C GLY A 51 -0.54 0.86 3.93
N GLN A 52 0.46 0.11 4.39
CA GLN A 52 0.30 -0.77 5.56
C GLN A 52 -0.01 0.04 6.82
N ALA A 53 0.60 1.21 6.99
CA ALA A 53 0.29 2.11 8.10
C ALA A 53 -1.19 2.53 8.08
N GLN A 54 -1.74 2.80 6.90
CA GLN A 54 -3.15 3.14 6.75
C GLN A 54 -4.06 1.93 7.06
N MET A 55 -3.64 0.73 6.67
CA MET A 55 -4.34 -0.51 7.04
C MET A 55 -4.43 -0.66 8.56
N ASP A 56 -3.32 -0.45 9.24
CA ASP A 56 -3.24 -0.57 10.70
C ASP A 56 -4.16 0.43 11.41
N ASN A 57 -4.42 1.58 10.78
CA ASN A 57 -5.30 2.63 11.30
C ASN A 57 -6.75 2.47 10.85
N GLY A 58 -7.06 1.46 10.05
CA GLY A 58 -8.41 1.24 9.53
C GLY A 58 -8.77 2.14 8.34
N ASN A 59 -7.81 2.84 7.77
CA ASN A 59 -8.01 3.74 6.62
C ASN A 59 -7.78 2.96 5.31
N TYR A 60 -8.68 2.03 5.02
CA TYR A 60 -8.50 1.07 3.93
C TYR A 60 -8.50 1.73 2.55
N ASP A 61 -9.35 2.74 2.34
CA ASP A 61 -9.40 3.46 1.06
C ASP A 61 -8.10 4.19 0.77
N THR A 62 -7.52 4.84 1.78
CA THR A 62 -6.22 5.51 1.65
C THR A 62 -5.09 4.49 1.41
N ALA A 63 -5.15 3.35 2.10
CA ALA A 63 -4.19 2.26 1.88
C ALA A 63 -4.21 1.80 0.43
N ILE A 64 -5.40 1.61 -0.14
CA ILE A 64 -5.57 1.20 -1.53
C ILE A 64 -4.93 2.21 -2.49
N ILE A 65 -5.08 3.51 -2.21
CA ILE A 65 -4.46 4.58 -3.02
C ILE A 65 -2.93 4.42 -3.02
N TYR A 66 -2.31 4.21 -1.85
CA TYR A 66 -0.86 4.02 -1.78
C TYR A 66 -0.42 2.76 -2.53
N PHE A 67 -1.12 1.65 -2.36
CA PHE A 67 -0.80 0.41 -3.06
C PHE A 67 -0.96 0.56 -4.58
N GLN A 68 -2.01 1.25 -5.02
CA GLN A 68 -2.23 1.50 -6.45
C GLN A 68 -1.10 2.35 -7.03
N ASN A 69 -0.69 3.42 -6.34
CA ASN A 69 0.43 4.24 -6.76
C ASN A 69 1.73 3.43 -6.85
N ALA A 70 1.95 2.51 -5.91
CA ALA A 70 3.12 1.64 -5.94
C ALA A 70 3.13 0.76 -7.18
N LEU A 71 1.99 0.17 -7.53
CA LEU A 71 1.87 -0.71 -8.70
C LEU A 71 2.06 0.02 -10.03
N GLU A 72 1.87 1.33 -10.05
CA GLU A 72 2.02 2.16 -11.25
C GLU A 72 3.46 2.63 -11.48
N LEU A 73 4.37 2.37 -10.55
CA LEU A 73 5.78 2.74 -10.73
C LEU A 73 6.45 1.89 -11.82
N GLU A 74 7.51 2.43 -12.42
CA GLU A 74 8.29 1.69 -13.44
C GLU A 74 8.94 0.43 -12.86
N SER A 75 9.38 0.49 -11.60
CA SER A 75 10.02 -0.65 -10.92
C SER A 75 9.22 -1.01 -9.69
N VAL A 76 8.70 -2.24 -9.64
CA VAL A 76 7.90 -2.75 -8.53
C VAL A 76 8.42 -4.14 -8.12
N PRO A 77 9.64 -4.21 -7.50
CA PRO A 77 10.21 -5.51 -7.11
C PRO A 77 9.33 -6.31 -6.14
N ASN A 78 8.55 -5.61 -5.31
CA ASN A 78 7.64 -6.19 -4.33
C ASN A 78 6.18 -6.24 -4.81
N LYS A 79 5.98 -6.39 -6.12
CA LYS A 79 4.65 -6.40 -6.74
C LYS A 79 3.71 -7.44 -6.13
N GLN A 80 4.22 -8.63 -5.87
CA GLN A 80 3.42 -9.73 -5.30
C GLN A 80 2.86 -9.32 -3.94
N GLN A 81 3.70 -8.82 -3.06
CA GLN A 81 3.33 -8.40 -1.72
C GLN A 81 2.33 -7.25 -1.74
N ILE A 82 2.55 -6.27 -2.62
CA ILE A 82 1.65 -5.11 -2.75
C ILE A 82 0.28 -5.55 -3.27
N THR A 83 0.26 -6.42 -4.27
CA THR A 83 -1.00 -6.92 -4.83
C THR A 83 -1.82 -7.66 -3.78
N LYS A 84 -1.18 -8.53 -2.99
CA LYS A 84 -1.85 -9.23 -1.89
C LYS A 84 -2.38 -8.27 -0.84
N ALA A 85 -1.57 -7.28 -0.45
CA ALA A 85 -1.98 -6.28 0.53
C ALA A 85 -3.19 -5.47 0.04
N MET A 86 -3.21 -5.12 -1.24
CA MET A 86 -4.33 -4.39 -1.84
C MET A 86 -5.62 -5.22 -1.84
N ILE A 87 -5.54 -6.51 -2.14
CA ILE A 87 -6.69 -7.41 -2.09
C ILE A 87 -7.25 -7.46 -0.67
N ILE A 88 -6.38 -7.60 0.33
CA ILE A 88 -6.78 -7.59 1.74
C ILE A 88 -7.46 -6.27 2.10
N ALA A 89 -6.95 -5.15 1.60
CA ALA A 89 -7.56 -3.84 1.86
C ALA A 89 -8.98 -3.76 1.29
N TYR A 90 -9.23 -4.28 0.11
CA TYR A 90 -10.58 -4.35 -0.45
C TYR A 90 -11.49 -5.22 0.39
N GLU A 91 -11.00 -6.35 0.90
CA GLU A 91 -11.78 -7.22 1.80
C GLU A 91 -12.20 -6.48 3.07
N TYR A 92 -11.24 -5.82 3.73
CA TYR A 92 -11.52 -5.07 4.95
C TYR A 92 -12.44 -3.86 4.70
N SER A 93 -12.39 -3.28 3.51
CA SER A 93 -13.30 -2.18 3.15
C SER A 93 -14.73 -2.67 2.85
N GLY A 94 -14.91 -3.99 2.72
CA GLY A 94 -16.20 -4.58 2.40
C GLY A 94 -16.48 -4.73 0.91
N ASP A 95 -15.53 -4.36 0.05
CA ASP A 95 -15.67 -4.51 -1.40
C ASP A 95 -15.19 -5.88 -1.85
N PHE A 96 -15.98 -6.89 -1.52
CA PHE A 96 -15.66 -8.30 -1.81
C PHE A 96 -15.65 -8.59 -3.31
N ALA A 97 -16.47 -7.91 -4.08
CA ALA A 97 -16.52 -8.09 -5.54
C ALA A 97 -15.19 -7.72 -6.19
N THR A 98 -14.63 -6.55 -5.81
CA THR A 98 -13.32 -6.12 -6.33
C THR A 98 -12.20 -7.01 -5.80
N ALA A 99 -12.24 -7.39 -4.52
CA ALA A 99 -11.27 -8.29 -3.93
C ALA A 99 -11.22 -9.62 -4.69
N LYS A 100 -12.37 -10.19 -4.98
CA LYS A 100 -12.49 -11.46 -5.73
C LYS A 100 -11.92 -11.33 -7.15
N SER A 101 -12.29 -10.26 -7.86
CA SER A 101 -11.79 -10.02 -9.22
C SER A 101 -10.28 -9.90 -9.26
N LYS A 102 -9.70 -9.14 -8.32
CA LYS A 102 -8.24 -8.99 -8.23
C LYS A 102 -7.55 -10.27 -7.80
N MET A 103 -8.17 -11.07 -6.96
CA MET A 103 -7.63 -12.36 -6.57
C MET A 103 -7.61 -13.33 -7.77
N GLU A 104 -8.62 -13.30 -8.63
CA GLU A 104 -8.62 -14.09 -9.86
C GLU A 104 -7.44 -13.72 -10.76
N GLU A 105 -7.17 -12.43 -10.94
CA GLU A 105 -6.01 -11.95 -11.69
C GLU A 105 -4.70 -12.38 -11.03
N TYR A 106 -4.62 -12.24 -9.70
CA TYR A 106 -3.43 -12.62 -8.92
C TYR A 106 -3.09 -14.10 -9.11
N MET A 107 -4.09 -14.98 -9.04
CA MET A 107 -3.87 -16.42 -9.16
C MET A 107 -3.41 -16.84 -10.56
N LYS A 108 -3.71 -16.05 -11.58
CA LYS A 108 -3.18 -16.30 -12.94
C LYS A 108 -1.67 -16.07 -12.97
N ASP A 109 -1.19 -15.05 -12.24
CA ASP A 109 0.24 -14.72 -12.18
C ASP A 109 0.99 -15.61 -11.20
N TYR A 110 0.32 -16.07 -10.13
CA TYR A 110 0.91 -16.85 -9.04
C TYR A 110 0.07 -18.10 -8.74
N PRO A 111 0.01 -19.05 -9.69
CA PRO A 111 -0.89 -20.22 -9.56
C PRO A 111 -0.53 -21.17 -8.41
N ASP A 112 0.71 -21.10 -7.92
CA ASP A 112 1.19 -21.99 -6.86
C ASP A 112 0.98 -21.41 -5.46
N ASP A 113 0.38 -20.22 -5.33
CA ASP A 113 0.08 -19.61 -4.05
C ASP A 113 -1.16 -20.27 -3.44
N GLU A 114 -0.94 -21.27 -2.59
CA GLU A 114 -2.03 -22.03 -1.95
C GLU A 114 -2.88 -21.17 -1.02
N ASP A 115 -2.27 -20.19 -0.34
CA ASP A 115 -3.01 -19.28 0.54
C ASP A 115 -4.00 -18.45 -0.24
N ALA A 116 -3.58 -17.97 -1.42
CA ALA A 116 -4.46 -17.21 -2.32
C ALA A 116 -5.63 -18.07 -2.81
N ALA A 117 -5.40 -19.34 -3.13
CA ALA A 117 -6.45 -20.25 -3.56
C ALA A 117 -7.50 -20.44 -2.46
N ARG A 118 -7.08 -20.60 -1.20
CA ARG A 118 -7.99 -20.72 -0.07
C ARG A 118 -8.78 -19.43 0.15
N GLU A 119 -8.13 -18.30 0.07
CA GLU A 119 -8.76 -16.98 0.23
C GLU A 119 -9.79 -16.74 -0.88
N TYR A 120 -9.50 -17.15 -2.10
CA TYR A 120 -10.44 -17.05 -3.21
C TYR A 120 -11.71 -17.85 -2.95
N GLN A 121 -11.57 -19.07 -2.41
CA GLN A 121 -12.73 -19.89 -2.05
C GLN A 121 -13.60 -19.19 -1.03
N PHE A 122 -13.00 -18.54 -0.04
CA PHE A 122 -13.72 -17.73 0.93
C PHE A 122 -14.47 -16.57 0.26
N LEU A 123 -13.83 -15.88 -0.68
CA LEU A 123 -14.44 -14.76 -1.39
C LEU A 123 -15.60 -15.18 -2.28
N GLU A 124 -15.59 -16.40 -2.80
CA GLU A 124 -16.70 -16.92 -3.61
C GLU A 124 -18.01 -17.03 -2.84
N THR A 125 -17.95 -17.13 -1.51
CA THR A 125 -19.12 -17.24 -0.65
C THR A 125 -19.68 -15.89 -0.17
N ARG A 126 -19.08 -14.78 -0.57
CA ARG A 126 -19.48 -13.42 -0.14
C ARG A 126 -20.48 -12.75 -1.05
#